data_56b3aaed532dd54bdc21571c7666a0e1
#
_entry.id   56b3aaed532dd54bdc21571c7666a0e1
#
_cell.length_a   1.000
_cell.length_b   1.000
_cell.length_c   1.000
_cell.angle_alpha   90.00
_cell.angle_beta   90.00
_cell.angle_gamma   90.00
#
_symmetry.space_group_name_H-M   'P 1'
#
loop_
_entity.id
_entity.type
_entity.pdbx_description
1 polymer ?
#
loop_
_entity_poly.entity_id
_entity_poly.type
_entity_poly.pdbx_seq_one_letter_code
_entity_poly.pdbx_strand_id
1 'polypeptide(L)'
;MKIALTGHTSGIGKALYDILSKDHEVVCFSRTNGYDISKLTIMDQIVQESLECDVFINNAYYSLSQVNILNKLWHFWKRDKTKTIVNISSLSKYPGLSGNESGYSAHKAALSHQALLLMFKGKRKCRMINVNPGFVESKMTEGVDANKLTAPECAEQIAHAINLPQHIEIGELSLWRPY
;
A
#
# COMPACT_ATOMS: atom_id res chain seq x y z
N MET A 1 3.77 5.82 -16.54
CA MET A 1 4.03 6.41 -15.21
C MET A 1 5.28 5.79 -14.64
N LYS A 2 5.93 6.49 -13.72
CA LYS A 2 7.00 5.94 -12.87
C LYS A 2 6.41 5.61 -11.50
N ILE A 3 6.54 4.35 -11.08
CA ILE A 3 5.85 3.82 -9.88
C ILE A 3 6.89 3.30 -8.90
N ALA A 4 6.88 3.80 -7.67
CA ALA A 4 7.65 3.25 -6.56
C ALA A 4 6.84 2.17 -5.83
N LEU A 5 7.40 0.99 -5.63
CA LEU A 5 6.72 -0.15 -4.99
C LEU A 5 7.58 -0.76 -3.90
N THR A 6 7.07 -0.78 -2.66
CA THR A 6 7.71 -1.50 -1.56
C THR A 6 7.22 -2.94 -1.47
N GLY A 7 8.13 -3.92 -1.30
CA GLY A 7 7.78 -5.34 -1.06
C GLY A 7 7.30 -6.09 -2.30
N HIS A 8 7.98 -5.94 -3.43
CA HIS A 8 7.65 -6.54 -4.73
C HIS A 8 7.98 -8.04 -4.87
N THR A 9 8.51 -8.70 -3.85
CA THR A 9 9.07 -10.06 -3.99
C THR A 9 8.09 -11.19 -3.73
N SER A 10 6.90 -10.91 -3.17
CA SER A 10 5.87 -11.92 -2.87
C SER A 10 4.48 -11.30 -2.75
N GLY A 11 3.44 -12.15 -2.73
CA GLY A 11 2.05 -11.77 -2.49
C GLY A 11 1.56 -10.65 -3.39
N ILE A 12 0.77 -9.74 -2.83
CA ILE A 12 0.19 -8.59 -3.56
C ILE A 12 1.27 -7.76 -4.25
N GLY A 13 2.40 -7.52 -3.59
CA GLY A 13 3.48 -6.69 -4.15
C GLY A 13 4.10 -7.32 -5.40
N LYS A 14 4.29 -8.66 -5.43
CA LYS A 14 4.77 -9.34 -6.64
C LYS A 14 3.74 -9.27 -7.75
N ALA A 15 2.47 -9.54 -7.47
CA ALA A 15 1.42 -9.47 -8.46
C ALA A 15 1.25 -8.05 -9.03
N LEU A 16 1.38 -7.02 -8.20
CA LEU A 16 1.40 -5.61 -8.66
C LEU A 16 2.59 -5.34 -9.57
N TYR A 17 3.78 -5.83 -9.23
CA TYR A 17 4.95 -5.69 -10.09
C TYR A 17 4.71 -6.36 -11.46
N ASP A 18 4.22 -7.60 -11.47
CA ASP A 18 3.99 -8.38 -12.69
C ASP A 18 2.95 -7.73 -13.63
N ILE A 19 1.96 -7.01 -13.06
CA ILE A 19 0.95 -6.29 -13.85
C ILE A 19 1.48 -4.93 -14.32
N LEU A 20 2.01 -4.12 -13.38
CA LEU A 20 2.34 -2.72 -13.66
C LEU A 20 3.60 -2.55 -14.51
N SER A 21 4.57 -3.48 -14.41
CA SER A 21 5.80 -3.42 -15.19
C SER A 21 5.62 -3.65 -16.70
N LYS A 22 4.43 -4.07 -17.14
CA LYS A 22 4.11 -4.23 -18.56
C LYS A 22 4.02 -2.88 -19.29
N ASP A 23 3.49 -1.86 -18.59
CA ASP A 23 3.18 -0.57 -19.20
C ASP A 23 3.81 0.62 -18.46
N HIS A 24 4.52 0.38 -17.36
CA HIS A 24 5.07 1.42 -16.50
C HIS A 24 6.50 1.10 -16.04
N GLU A 25 7.28 2.13 -15.76
CA GLU A 25 8.56 1.99 -15.06
C GLU A 25 8.29 1.74 -13.56
N VAL A 26 8.73 0.59 -13.02
CA VAL A 26 8.53 0.25 -11.60
C VAL A 26 9.86 0.22 -10.85
N VAL A 27 10.03 1.17 -9.94
CA VAL A 27 11.16 1.24 -9.00
C VAL A 27 10.81 0.43 -7.76
N CYS A 28 11.60 -0.59 -7.47
CA CYS A 28 11.28 -1.60 -6.46
C CYS A 28 12.16 -1.50 -5.22
N PHE A 29 11.53 -1.57 -4.04
CA PHE A 29 12.19 -1.53 -2.74
C PHE A 29 11.83 -2.77 -1.91
N SER A 30 12.82 -3.57 -1.53
CA SER A 30 12.63 -4.77 -0.70
C SER A 30 13.90 -5.11 0.07
N ARG A 31 13.81 -5.98 1.05
CA ARG A 31 15.00 -6.48 1.78
C ARG A 31 15.98 -7.18 0.87
N THR A 32 15.52 -7.84 -0.20
CA THR A 32 16.38 -8.57 -1.14
C THR A 32 17.29 -7.66 -1.96
N ASN A 33 16.92 -6.40 -2.14
CA ASN A 33 17.73 -5.39 -2.82
C ASN A 33 18.22 -4.26 -1.88
N GLY A 34 18.27 -4.55 -0.56
CA GLY A 34 18.91 -3.68 0.42
C GLY A 34 17.98 -2.72 1.18
N TYR A 35 16.69 -2.67 0.83
CA TYR A 35 15.74 -1.73 1.45
C TYR A 35 14.94 -2.40 2.58
N ASP A 36 15.56 -2.46 3.76
CA ASP A 36 14.92 -2.97 4.98
C ASP A 36 14.15 -1.86 5.70
N ILE A 37 12.83 -1.87 5.56
CA ILE A 37 11.93 -0.87 6.16
C ILE A 37 11.83 -0.95 7.70
N SER A 38 12.54 -1.86 8.36
CA SER A 38 12.70 -1.82 9.81
C SER A 38 13.63 -0.68 10.28
N LYS A 39 14.43 -0.14 9.36
CA LYS A 39 15.44 0.89 9.62
C LYS A 39 14.94 2.27 9.18
N LEU A 40 14.95 3.26 10.08
CA LEU A 40 14.49 4.63 9.78
C LEU A 40 15.27 5.28 8.63
N THR A 41 16.59 5.09 8.58
CA THR A 41 17.45 5.62 7.51
C THR A 41 17.07 5.07 6.13
N ILE A 42 16.67 3.80 6.06
CA ILE A 42 16.23 3.18 4.81
C ILE A 42 14.84 3.70 4.41
N MET A 43 13.94 3.96 5.37
CA MET A 43 12.67 4.62 5.05
C MET A 43 12.90 6.02 4.46
N ASP A 44 13.86 6.79 4.99
CA ASP A 44 14.23 8.10 4.44
C ASP A 44 14.78 7.96 3.02
N GLN A 45 15.65 6.99 2.80
CA GLN A 45 16.20 6.70 1.47
C GLN A 45 15.10 6.32 0.47
N ILE A 46 14.17 5.41 0.82
CA ILE A 46 13.02 5.05 -0.01
C ILE A 46 12.21 6.29 -0.39
N VAL A 47 11.92 7.15 0.57
CA VAL A 47 11.15 8.38 0.30
C VAL A 47 11.91 9.29 -0.67
N GLN A 48 13.20 9.52 -0.46
CA GLN A 48 14.01 10.38 -1.36
C GLN A 48 14.07 9.82 -2.77
N GLU A 49 14.33 8.53 -2.94
CA GLU A 49 14.40 7.88 -4.26
C GLU A 49 13.03 7.80 -4.97
N SER A 50 11.94 7.97 -4.22
CA SER A 50 10.57 7.96 -4.76
C SER A 50 10.06 9.34 -5.17
N LEU A 51 10.76 10.44 -4.89
CA LEU A 51 10.23 11.80 -5.12
C LEU A 51 9.89 12.07 -6.59
N GLU A 52 10.66 11.49 -7.51
CA GLU A 52 10.44 11.63 -8.96
C GLU A 52 9.39 10.64 -9.52
N CYS A 53 8.85 9.74 -8.69
CA CYS A 53 7.80 8.83 -9.13
C CYS A 53 6.42 9.51 -9.15
N ASP A 54 5.52 9.03 -10.00
CA ASP A 54 4.13 9.50 -10.10
C ASP A 54 3.23 8.82 -9.06
N VAL A 55 3.54 7.55 -8.75
CA VAL A 55 2.78 6.72 -7.82
C VAL A 55 3.72 6.09 -6.81
N PHE A 56 3.31 6.06 -5.55
CA PHE A 56 3.99 5.31 -4.48
C PHE A 56 3.06 4.26 -3.91
N ILE A 57 3.45 2.99 -3.98
CA ILE A 57 2.70 1.86 -3.42
C ILE A 57 3.38 1.39 -2.13
N ASN A 58 2.79 1.76 -1.01
CA ASN A 58 3.22 1.45 0.35
C ASN A 58 2.70 0.06 0.75
N ASN A 59 3.34 -0.99 0.24
CA ASN A 59 2.87 -2.38 0.39
C ASN A 59 3.65 -3.17 1.46
N ALA A 60 4.98 -3.03 1.53
CA ALA A 60 5.78 -3.78 2.50
C ALA A 60 5.34 -3.46 3.95
N TYR A 61 5.26 -4.49 4.78
CA TYR A 61 4.85 -4.36 6.18
C TYR A 61 5.98 -4.68 7.16
N TYR A 62 6.16 -3.80 8.13
CA TYR A 62 6.92 -4.02 9.36
C TYR A 62 6.45 -3.02 10.42
N SER A 63 5.78 -3.48 11.48
CA SER A 63 5.30 -2.59 12.56
C SER A 63 4.60 -1.32 12.01
N LEU A 64 5.01 -0.14 12.45
CA LEU A 64 4.50 1.18 12.00
C LEU A 64 5.26 1.77 10.80
N SER A 65 6.12 1.02 10.13
CA SER A 65 6.92 1.55 9.02
C SER A 65 6.09 2.15 7.89
N GLN A 66 4.93 1.55 7.58
CA GLN A 66 4.04 2.10 6.56
C GLN A 66 3.48 3.48 6.95
N VAL A 67 3.16 3.69 8.23
CA VAL A 67 2.71 4.99 8.76
C VAL A 67 3.84 6.02 8.66
N ASN A 68 5.06 5.63 9.01
CA ASN A 68 6.23 6.51 8.95
C ASN A 68 6.55 6.93 7.51
N ILE A 69 6.58 5.98 6.58
CA ILE A 69 6.80 6.27 5.15
C ILE A 69 5.70 7.18 4.61
N LEU A 70 4.42 6.88 4.91
CA LEU A 70 3.29 7.71 4.50
C LEU A 70 3.44 9.17 4.96
N ASN A 71 3.76 9.39 6.24
CA ASN A 71 3.92 10.74 6.79
C ASN A 71 5.07 11.50 6.15
N LYS A 72 6.21 10.83 5.93
CA LYS A 72 7.38 11.42 5.28
C LYS A 72 7.08 11.81 3.83
N LEU A 73 6.52 10.88 3.04
CA LEU A 73 6.18 11.12 1.63
C LEU A 73 5.11 12.20 1.48
N TRP A 74 4.07 12.19 2.34
CA TRP A 74 3.04 13.21 2.38
C TRP A 74 3.61 14.62 2.49
N HIS A 75 4.66 14.82 3.25
CA HIS A 75 5.27 16.13 3.43
C HIS A 75 5.67 16.74 2.08
N PHE A 76 6.19 15.94 1.17
CA PHE A 76 6.63 16.36 -0.17
C PHE A 76 5.47 16.41 -1.18
N TRP A 77 4.57 15.43 -1.17
CA TRP A 77 3.60 15.22 -2.24
C TRP A 77 2.24 15.90 -2.05
N LYS A 78 1.89 16.31 -0.84
CA LYS A 78 0.53 16.81 -0.51
C LYS A 78 -0.03 17.92 -1.40
N ARG A 79 0.82 18.70 -2.07
CA ARG A 79 0.41 19.82 -2.94
C ARG A 79 0.54 19.55 -4.43
N ASP A 80 0.98 18.36 -4.80
CA ASP A 80 1.18 17.98 -6.20
C ASP A 80 0.02 17.11 -6.68
N LYS A 81 -0.77 17.63 -7.63
CA LYS A 81 -1.92 16.94 -8.20
C LYS A 81 -1.55 15.77 -9.12
N THR A 82 -0.30 15.63 -9.52
CA THR A 82 0.18 14.55 -10.39
C THR A 82 0.53 13.29 -9.60
N LYS A 83 0.66 13.41 -8.28
CA LYS A 83 1.11 12.33 -7.40
C LYS A 83 -0.04 11.51 -6.84
N THR A 84 0.18 10.21 -6.68
CA THR A 84 -0.75 9.25 -6.06
C THR A 84 -0.05 8.41 -5.00
N ILE A 85 -0.61 8.33 -3.80
CA ILE A 85 -0.14 7.46 -2.72
C ILE A 85 -1.14 6.32 -2.54
N VAL A 86 -0.69 5.08 -2.65
CA VAL A 86 -1.48 3.86 -2.41
C VAL A 86 -0.97 3.17 -1.16
N ASN A 87 -1.82 3.01 -0.15
CA ASN A 87 -1.47 2.29 1.07
C ASN A 87 -2.16 0.92 1.08
N ILE A 88 -1.39 -0.15 1.23
CA ILE A 88 -1.93 -1.50 1.40
C ILE A 88 -2.11 -1.77 2.89
N SER A 89 -3.32 -1.51 3.37
CA SER A 89 -3.79 -1.79 4.73
C SER A 89 -4.33 -3.22 4.86
N SER A 90 -5.42 -3.43 5.56
CA SER A 90 -6.09 -4.73 5.72
C SER A 90 -7.49 -4.55 6.32
N LEU A 91 -8.42 -5.46 6.06
CA LEU A 91 -9.67 -5.58 6.82
C LEU A 91 -9.45 -5.96 8.29
N SER A 92 -8.28 -6.52 8.64
CA SER A 92 -7.88 -6.74 10.03
C SER A 92 -7.80 -5.46 10.88
N LYS A 93 -7.88 -4.28 10.24
CA LYS A 93 -8.00 -2.99 10.95
C LYS A 93 -9.26 -2.88 11.82
N TYR A 94 -10.30 -3.66 11.49
CA TYR A 94 -11.56 -3.66 12.23
C TYR A 94 -11.50 -4.66 13.39
N PRO A 95 -11.92 -4.26 14.60
CA PRO A 95 -12.07 -5.18 15.72
C PRO A 95 -12.99 -6.35 15.35
N GLY A 96 -12.60 -7.57 15.72
CA GLY A 96 -13.39 -8.78 15.44
C GLY A 96 -13.14 -9.44 14.08
N LEU A 97 -12.49 -8.76 13.12
CA LEU A 97 -12.03 -9.37 11.87
C LEU A 97 -10.57 -9.86 11.95
N SER A 98 -9.91 -9.61 13.07
CA SER A 98 -8.56 -10.08 13.35
C SER A 98 -8.65 -11.20 14.37
N GLY A 99 -8.37 -12.44 13.97
CA GLY A 99 -8.18 -13.57 14.88
C GLY A 99 -6.83 -13.56 15.59
N ASN A 100 -6.07 -12.49 15.51
CA ASN A 100 -4.68 -12.44 15.94
C ASN A 100 -4.46 -11.33 16.99
N GLU A 101 -3.98 -11.70 18.17
CA GLU A 101 -3.55 -10.78 19.23
C GLU A 101 -2.26 -10.01 18.88
N SER A 102 -1.70 -10.24 17.70
CA SER A 102 -0.51 -9.52 17.24
C SER A 102 -0.78 -8.04 17.02
N GLY A 103 0.24 -7.21 17.11
CA GLY A 103 0.18 -5.78 16.80
C GLY A 103 -0.19 -5.46 15.35
N TYR A 104 -0.32 -6.46 14.46
CA TYR A 104 -0.65 -6.29 13.05
C TYR A 104 -1.95 -5.50 12.84
N SER A 105 -3.03 -5.90 13.51
CA SER A 105 -4.33 -5.23 13.45
C SER A 105 -4.22 -3.74 13.86
N ALA A 106 -3.56 -3.48 14.98
CA ALA A 106 -3.33 -2.11 15.47
C ALA A 106 -2.49 -1.28 14.48
N HIS A 107 -1.45 -1.86 13.89
CA HIS A 107 -0.63 -1.16 12.89
C HIS A 107 -1.40 -0.86 11.61
N LYS A 108 -2.26 -1.78 11.14
CA LYS A 108 -3.12 -1.56 9.98
C LYS A 108 -4.24 -0.57 10.26
N ALA A 109 -4.79 -0.56 11.47
CA ALA A 109 -5.72 0.47 11.91
C ALA A 109 -5.06 1.86 11.95
N ALA A 110 -3.84 1.95 12.49
CA ALA A 110 -3.06 3.18 12.50
C ALA A 110 -2.77 3.70 11.08
N LEU A 111 -2.39 2.82 10.15
CA LEU A 111 -2.17 3.19 8.75
C LEU A 111 -3.44 3.73 8.10
N SER A 112 -4.56 3.02 8.25
CA SER A 112 -5.85 3.43 7.68
C SER A 112 -6.33 4.75 8.26
N HIS A 113 -6.26 4.90 9.59
CA HIS A 113 -6.64 6.14 10.26
C HIS A 113 -5.79 7.31 9.79
N GLN A 114 -4.47 7.14 9.72
CA GLN A 114 -3.56 8.17 9.23
C GLN A 114 -3.85 8.53 7.77
N ALA A 115 -4.08 7.55 6.89
CA ALA A 115 -4.43 7.79 5.50
C ALA A 115 -5.72 8.64 5.38
N LEU A 116 -6.77 8.29 6.13
CA LEU A 116 -8.03 9.05 6.16
C LEU A 116 -7.85 10.47 6.69
N LEU A 117 -7.09 10.66 7.79
CA LEU A 117 -6.79 11.99 8.31
C LEU A 117 -6.12 12.87 7.25
N LEU A 118 -5.15 12.33 6.51
CA LEU A 118 -4.44 13.06 5.47
C LEU A 118 -5.30 13.28 4.24
N MET A 119 -6.16 12.32 3.89
CA MET A 119 -7.07 12.39 2.76
C MET A 119 -8.08 13.55 2.90
N PHE A 120 -8.64 13.73 4.09
CA PHE A 120 -9.59 14.80 4.36
C PHE A 120 -8.96 16.12 4.82
N LYS A 121 -7.63 16.19 4.88
CA LYS A 121 -6.95 17.44 5.22
C LYS A 121 -7.08 18.47 4.09
N GLY A 122 -7.61 19.63 4.41
CA GLY A 122 -7.82 20.72 3.45
C GLY A 122 -6.54 21.12 2.70
N LYS A 123 -6.69 21.59 1.45
CA LYS A 123 -5.60 22.00 0.54
C LYS A 123 -4.70 20.87 0.03
N ARG A 124 -5.04 19.60 0.28
CA ARG A 124 -4.41 18.46 -0.39
C ARG A 124 -4.72 18.49 -1.89
N LYS A 125 -3.75 18.11 -2.71
CA LYS A 125 -3.90 17.96 -4.16
C LYS A 125 -3.54 16.56 -4.66
N CYS A 126 -2.57 15.86 -4.00
CA CYS A 126 -2.21 14.50 -4.36
C CYS A 126 -3.39 13.54 -4.12
N ARG A 127 -3.54 12.56 -4.99
CA ARG A 127 -4.50 11.47 -4.81
C ARG A 127 -4.02 10.48 -3.76
N MET A 128 -4.94 9.90 -2.99
CA MET A 128 -4.61 8.88 -1.98
C MET A 128 -5.62 7.76 -2.03
N ILE A 129 -5.14 6.51 -2.09
CA ILE A 129 -5.94 5.29 -2.12
C ILE A 129 -5.55 4.44 -0.91
N ASN A 130 -6.51 4.10 -0.07
CA ASN A 130 -6.30 3.18 1.05
C ASN A 130 -6.96 1.84 0.75
N VAL A 131 -6.16 0.81 0.48
CA VAL A 131 -6.65 -0.52 0.12
C VAL A 131 -6.71 -1.40 1.35
N ASN A 132 -7.85 -2.06 1.57
CA ASN A 132 -8.13 -2.91 2.71
C ASN A 132 -8.44 -4.33 2.23
N PRO A 133 -7.44 -5.17 1.88
CA PRO A 133 -7.69 -6.56 1.55
C PRO A 133 -8.14 -7.36 2.77
N GLY A 134 -9.02 -8.34 2.54
CA GLY A 134 -9.27 -9.44 3.44
C GLY A 134 -8.14 -10.47 3.37
N PHE A 135 -8.48 -11.75 3.48
CA PHE A 135 -7.50 -12.81 3.31
C PHE A 135 -7.08 -12.91 1.85
N VAL A 136 -5.76 -12.87 1.62
CA VAL A 136 -5.12 -13.02 0.30
C VAL A 136 -4.12 -14.18 0.41
N GLU A 137 -4.09 -15.05 -0.59
CA GLU A 137 -3.16 -16.16 -0.67
C GLU A 137 -1.71 -15.68 -0.55
N SER A 138 -1.04 -16.09 0.50
CA SER A 138 0.34 -15.71 0.79
C SER A 138 0.91 -16.60 1.89
N LYS A 139 2.23 -16.56 2.10
CA LYS A 139 2.87 -17.23 3.26
C LYS A 139 2.27 -16.77 4.61
N MET A 140 1.80 -15.53 4.69
CA MET A 140 1.22 -14.98 5.91
C MET A 140 -0.14 -15.61 6.26
N THR A 141 -0.86 -16.09 5.26
CA THR A 141 -2.20 -16.69 5.39
C THR A 141 -2.18 -18.21 5.15
N GLU A 142 -1.00 -18.82 5.06
CA GLU A 142 -0.85 -20.27 4.98
C GLU A 142 -1.48 -20.91 6.22
N GLY A 143 -2.27 -21.99 6.01
CA GLY A 143 -2.98 -22.67 7.10
C GLY A 143 -4.22 -21.96 7.65
N VAL A 144 -4.52 -20.74 7.21
CA VAL A 144 -5.78 -20.06 7.59
C VAL A 144 -6.93 -20.66 6.76
N ASP A 145 -7.93 -21.22 7.44
CA ASP A 145 -9.17 -21.73 6.82
C ASP A 145 -10.14 -20.56 6.58
N ALA A 146 -10.03 -19.97 5.40
CA ALA A 146 -10.88 -18.86 4.98
C ALA A 146 -10.91 -18.78 3.45
N ASN A 147 -11.98 -18.22 2.88
CA ASN A 147 -12.02 -17.86 1.47
C ASN A 147 -11.03 -16.73 1.20
N LYS A 148 -10.04 -17.01 0.36
CA LYS A 148 -8.94 -16.10 0.05
C LYS A 148 -9.07 -15.55 -1.37
N LEU A 149 -8.78 -14.28 -1.53
CA LEU A 149 -8.44 -13.71 -2.84
C LEU A 149 -7.08 -14.26 -3.27
N THR A 150 -6.87 -14.46 -4.54
CA THR A 150 -5.51 -14.60 -5.06
C THR A 150 -4.80 -13.24 -5.08
N ALA A 151 -3.49 -13.24 -5.04
CA ALA A 151 -2.72 -12.01 -5.13
C ALA A 151 -2.94 -11.25 -6.47
N PRO A 152 -3.04 -11.94 -7.64
CA PRO A 152 -3.42 -11.29 -8.90
C PRO A 152 -4.80 -10.63 -8.86
N GLU A 153 -5.86 -11.28 -8.36
CA GLU A 153 -7.20 -10.68 -8.24
C GLU A 153 -7.16 -9.37 -7.46
N CYS A 154 -6.42 -9.35 -6.34
CA CYS A 154 -6.25 -8.15 -5.54
C CYS A 154 -5.46 -7.06 -6.30
N ALA A 155 -4.37 -7.45 -6.98
CA ALA A 155 -3.50 -6.54 -7.71
C ALA A 155 -4.21 -5.88 -8.91
N GLU A 156 -5.08 -6.61 -9.62
CA GLU A 156 -5.87 -6.08 -10.74
C GLU A 156 -6.78 -4.93 -10.28
N GLN A 157 -7.46 -5.07 -9.14
CA GLN A 157 -8.33 -4.02 -8.61
C GLN A 157 -7.52 -2.78 -8.17
N ILE A 158 -6.35 -3.01 -7.60
CA ILE A 158 -5.44 -1.91 -7.21
C ILE A 158 -4.91 -1.19 -8.46
N ALA A 159 -4.46 -1.92 -9.47
CA ALA A 159 -4.00 -1.36 -10.74
C ALA A 159 -5.10 -0.58 -11.45
N HIS A 160 -6.36 -1.09 -11.45
CA HIS A 160 -7.51 -0.36 -11.95
C HIS A 160 -7.69 0.98 -11.23
N ALA A 161 -7.66 0.98 -9.91
CA ALA A 161 -7.80 2.21 -9.11
C ALA A 161 -6.68 3.23 -9.37
N ILE A 162 -5.44 2.77 -9.60
CA ILE A 162 -4.29 3.61 -9.95
C ILE A 162 -4.51 4.28 -11.32
N ASN A 163 -5.02 3.53 -12.29
CA ASN A 163 -5.18 3.97 -13.69
C ASN A 163 -6.42 4.84 -13.93
N LEU A 164 -7.27 5.08 -12.93
CA LEU A 164 -8.37 6.02 -13.06
C LEU A 164 -7.88 7.43 -13.39
N PRO A 165 -8.67 8.23 -14.14
CA PRO A 165 -8.35 9.63 -14.37
C PRO A 165 -8.06 10.39 -13.08
N GLN A 166 -7.12 11.34 -13.11
CA GLN A 166 -6.63 12.05 -11.92
C GLN A 166 -7.71 12.84 -11.15
N HIS A 167 -8.83 13.17 -11.79
CA HIS A 167 -9.96 13.83 -11.13
C HIS A 167 -10.91 12.86 -10.42
N ILE A 168 -10.66 11.53 -10.51
CA ILE A 168 -11.41 10.48 -9.81
C ILE A 168 -10.52 9.87 -8.74
N GLU A 169 -11.01 9.82 -7.52
CA GLU A 169 -10.30 9.21 -6.40
C GLU A 169 -11.15 8.12 -5.76
N ILE A 170 -10.57 6.93 -5.60
CA ILE A 170 -11.10 5.89 -4.72
C ILE A 170 -10.39 6.04 -3.38
N GLY A 171 -11.04 6.66 -2.41
CA GLY A 171 -10.45 6.91 -1.11
C GLY A 171 -10.17 5.62 -0.32
N GLU A 172 -11.15 4.72 -0.27
CA GLU A 172 -11.00 3.39 0.32
C GLU A 172 -11.48 2.31 -0.65
N LEU A 173 -10.68 1.25 -0.77
CA LEU A 173 -10.97 0.06 -1.56
C LEU A 173 -10.89 -1.17 -0.66
N SER A 174 -12.01 -1.74 -0.29
CA SER A 174 -12.08 -2.97 0.50
C SER A 174 -12.36 -4.15 -0.41
N LEU A 175 -11.54 -5.20 -0.31
CA LEU A 175 -11.58 -6.37 -1.17
C LEU A 175 -11.61 -7.64 -0.33
N TRP A 176 -12.57 -8.50 -0.58
CA TRP A 176 -12.65 -9.83 0.04
C TRP A 176 -13.39 -10.80 -0.87
N ARG A 177 -13.19 -12.09 -0.67
CA ARG A 177 -13.97 -13.13 -1.34
C ARG A 177 -15.16 -13.46 -0.44
N PRO A 178 -16.40 -13.28 -0.91
CA PRO A 178 -17.58 -13.78 -0.20
C PRO A 178 -17.59 -15.31 -0.20
N TYR A 179 -18.46 -15.91 0.61
CA TYR A 179 -18.57 -17.36 0.86
C TYR A 179 -18.51 -18.24 -0.39
#